data_7e2225a06a61862ab69944b748775b4c
#
_entry.id   7e2225a06a61862ab69944b748775b4c
#
_cell.length_a   1.000
_cell.length_b   1.000
_cell.length_c   1.000
_cell.angle_alpha   90.00
_cell.angle_beta   90.00
_cell.angle_gamma   90.00
#
_symmetry.space_group_name_H-M   'P 1'
#
loop_
_entity.id
_entity.type
_entity.pdbx_description
1 polymer ?
#
loop_
_entity_poly.entity_id
_entity_poly.type
_entity_poly.pdbx_seq_one_letter_code
_entity_poly.pdbx_strand_id
1 'polypeptide(L)'
;RIHTARSFTAWEGGGEYNVARGLRRCFGLKTAVITAFADNEVGRLMEDLILQGGVDTSLIRWMKTDGIGRTCRNGLNFTERGFGIRGAIGCSDRANTAISQMKPGDFDFEYIFGKLGVRWLHTGGIYAALSDSSCETTIEAIKTAKKYGTVVSYDLNYRPSMWEAIGGIDRAREVNREIAPYV
;
A
#
# COMPACT_ATOMS: atom_id res chain seq x y z
N ARG A 1 25.37 -2.11 -7.38
CA ARG A 1 24.70 -3.26 -6.73
C ARG A 1 24.30 -2.89 -5.32
N ILE A 2 23.18 -3.41 -4.82
CA ILE A 2 22.70 -3.10 -3.46
C ILE A 2 23.78 -3.31 -2.42
N HIS A 3 24.44 -4.47 -2.41
CA HIS A 3 25.44 -4.83 -1.39
C HIS A 3 26.77 -4.05 -1.47
N THR A 4 26.97 -3.25 -2.50
CA THR A 4 28.15 -2.37 -2.65
C THR A 4 27.77 -0.90 -2.75
N ALA A 5 26.47 -0.56 -2.67
CA ALA A 5 26.01 0.80 -2.80
C ALA A 5 26.42 1.66 -1.60
N ARG A 6 26.82 2.88 -1.86
CA ARG A 6 27.10 3.90 -0.85
C ARG A 6 26.10 5.05 -0.89
N SER A 7 25.19 5.03 -1.88
CA SER A 7 24.11 6.01 -2.05
C SER A 7 22.91 5.34 -2.71
N PHE A 8 21.74 5.89 -2.44
CA PHE A 8 20.48 5.48 -3.05
C PHE A 8 19.71 6.74 -3.43
N THR A 9 19.03 6.69 -4.57
CA THR A 9 18.04 7.71 -4.92
C THR A 9 16.70 7.29 -4.35
N ALA A 10 16.04 8.16 -3.60
CA ALA A 10 14.74 7.91 -3.04
C ALA A 10 13.64 8.16 -4.08
N TRP A 11 12.69 7.25 -4.15
CA TRP A 11 11.50 7.32 -4.96
C TRP A 11 10.31 6.83 -4.16
N GLU A 12 9.16 7.46 -4.38
CA GLU A 12 7.89 6.91 -3.92
C GLU A 12 7.50 5.68 -4.75
N GLY A 13 6.76 4.75 -4.12
CA GLY A 13 6.35 3.53 -4.81
C GLY A 13 5.23 2.80 -4.08
N GLY A 14 4.76 1.75 -4.73
CA GLY A 14 3.63 0.92 -4.31
C GLY A 14 2.68 0.72 -5.47
N GLY A 15 2.15 -0.50 -5.65
CA GLY A 15 1.26 -0.82 -6.78
C GLY A 15 0.07 0.13 -6.84
N GLU A 16 -0.61 0.28 -5.75
CA GLU A 16 -1.81 1.12 -5.60
C GLU A 16 -1.48 2.60 -5.83
N TYR A 17 -0.38 3.09 -5.26
CA TYR A 17 0.08 4.46 -5.49
C TYR A 17 0.45 4.69 -6.96
N ASN A 18 1.14 3.75 -7.61
CA ASN A 18 1.50 3.87 -9.02
C ASN A 18 0.26 4.02 -9.91
N VAL A 19 -0.84 3.33 -9.59
CA VAL A 19 -2.13 3.50 -10.27
C VAL A 19 -2.68 4.90 -10.03
N ALA A 20 -2.75 5.35 -8.77
CA ALA A 20 -3.25 6.68 -8.41
C ALA A 20 -2.45 7.80 -9.12
N ARG A 21 -1.11 7.71 -9.09
CA ARG A 21 -0.22 8.65 -9.77
C ARG A 21 -0.40 8.63 -11.30
N GLY A 22 -0.49 7.45 -11.89
CA GLY A 22 -0.73 7.28 -13.32
C GLY A 22 -2.06 7.91 -13.75
N LEU A 23 -3.13 7.65 -13.03
CA LEU A 23 -4.45 8.24 -13.28
C LEU A 23 -4.41 9.77 -13.14
N ARG A 24 -3.70 10.29 -12.16
CA ARG A 24 -3.53 11.72 -11.96
C ARG A 24 -2.72 12.36 -13.10
N ARG A 25 -1.55 11.80 -13.40
CA ARG A 25 -0.58 12.42 -14.32
C ARG A 25 -0.97 12.24 -15.80
N CYS A 26 -1.54 11.10 -16.16
CA CYS A 26 -1.86 10.79 -17.55
C CYS A 26 -3.29 11.21 -17.94
N PHE A 27 -4.23 11.20 -16.98
CA PHE A 27 -5.65 11.44 -17.27
C PHE A 27 -6.25 12.62 -16.51
N GLY A 28 -5.48 13.31 -15.67
CA GLY A 28 -5.95 14.48 -14.93
C GLY A 28 -7.00 14.16 -13.84
N LEU A 29 -7.19 12.90 -13.49
CA LEU A 29 -8.19 12.51 -12.50
C LEU A 29 -7.80 12.98 -11.09
N LYS A 30 -8.79 13.23 -10.24
CA LYS A 30 -8.57 13.45 -8.81
C LYS A 30 -8.32 12.10 -8.16
N THR A 31 -7.17 11.95 -7.52
CA THR A 31 -6.75 10.70 -6.87
C THR A 31 -6.21 10.99 -5.48
N ALA A 32 -6.41 10.04 -4.57
CA ALA A 32 -5.87 10.07 -3.21
C ALA A 32 -5.26 8.71 -2.86
N VAL A 33 -4.44 8.68 -1.81
CA VAL A 33 -3.97 7.44 -1.20
C VAL A 33 -4.56 7.29 0.19
N ILE A 34 -5.00 6.07 0.53
CA ILE A 34 -5.37 5.65 1.88
C ILE A 34 -4.22 4.80 2.39
N THR A 35 -3.47 5.31 3.35
CA THR A 35 -2.29 4.62 3.90
C THR A 35 -1.96 5.12 5.31
N ALA A 36 -0.95 4.53 5.94
CA ALA A 36 -0.42 5.02 7.20
C ALA A 36 1.10 5.14 7.15
N PHE A 37 1.61 6.22 7.73
CA PHE A 37 3.04 6.48 7.87
C PHE A 37 3.43 6.68 9.33
N ALA A 38 4.65 6.24 9.67
CA ALA A 38 5.29 6.66 10.91
C ALA A 38 5.63 8.14 10.81
N ASP A 39 5.23 8.92 11.83
CA ASP A 39 5.43 10.37 11.88
C ASP A 39 6.89 10.70 12.19
N ASN A 40 7.70 10.69 11.16
CA ASN A 40 9.12 11.03 11.17
C ASN A 40 9.54 11.59 9.81
N GLU A 41 10.81 12.03 9.68
CA GLU A 41 11.33 12.64 8.47
C GLU A 41 11.21 11.75 7.21
N VAL A 42 11.31 10.42 7.36
CA VAL A 42 11.13 9.49 6.23
C VAL A 42 9.67 9.48 5.78
N GLY A 43 8.71 9.49 6.72
CA GLY A 43 7.29 9.63 6.40
C GLY A 43 6.97 10.96 5.70
N ARG A 44 7.57 12.05 6.16
CA ARG A 44 7.41 13.38 5.54
C ARG A 44 8.01 13.44 4.13
N LEU A 45 9.18 12.82 3.92
CA LEU A 45 9.75 12.67 2.58
C LEU A 45 8.81 11.89 1.65
N MET A 46 8.20 10.80 2.13
CA MET A 46 7.24 10.02 1.31
C MET A 46 6.01 10.85 0.97
N GLU A 47 5.45 11.59 1.91
CA GLU A 47 4.32 12.50 1.66
C GLU A 47 4.66 13.54 0.60
N ASP A 48 5.82 14.20 0.71
CA ASP A 48 6.27 15.20 -0.26
C ASP A 48 6.41 14.61 -1.67
N LEU A 49 7.01 13.44 -1.79
CA LEU A 49 7.13 12.74 -3.07
C LEU A 49 5.75 12.38 -3.67
N ILE A 50 4.79 11.96 -2.85
CA ILE A 50 3.41 11.66 -3.28
C ILE A 50 2.73 12.95 -3.78
N LEU A 51 2.88 14.06 -3.05
CA LEU A 51 2.36 15.37 -3.43
C LEU A 51 2.95 15.86 -4.77
N GLN A 52 4.25 15.63 -5.01
CA GLN A 52 4.89 15.91 -6.31
C GLN A 52 4.26 15.10 -7.45
N GLY A 53 3.74 13.90 -7.17
CA GLY A 53 2.93 13.10 -8.07
C GLY A 53 1.54 13.68 -8.33
N GLY A 54 1.10 14.66 -7.55
CA GLY A 54 -0.21 15.30 -7.62
C GLY A 54 -1.34 14.47 -6.99
N VAL A 55 -1.00 13.49 -6.18
CA VAL A 55 -1.95 12.62 -5.46
C VAL A 55 -2.25 13.22 -4.09
N ASP A 56 -3.52 13.24 -3.69
CA ASP A 56 -3.97 13.76 -2.41
C ASP A 56 -3.51 12.88 -1.25
N THR A 57 -2.94 13.49 -0.22
CA THR A 57 -2.40 12.86 0.98
C THR A 57 -3.28 13.04 2.22
N SER A 58 -4.42 13.71 2.10
CA SER A 58 -5.30 14.04 3.23
C SER A 58 -5.87 12.83 3.99
N LEU A 59 -5.84 11.66 3.36
CA LEU A 59 -6.30 10.39 3.95
C LEU A 59 -5.16 9.55 4.55
N ILE A 60 -3.96 10.12 4.69
CA ILE A 60 -2.84 9.46 5.35
C ILE A 60 -3.03 9.50 6.87
N ARG A 61 -2.97 8.33 7.50
CA ARG A 61 -2.93 8.21 8.96
C ARG A 61 -1.49 8.30 9.46
N TRP A 62 -1.23 9.24 10.35
CA TRP A 62 0.08 9.41 10.96
C TRP A 62 0.16 8.66 12.28
N MET A 63 1.13 7.76 12.41
CA MET A 63 1.36 6.98 13.61
C MET A 63 2.56 7.54 14.38
N LYS A 64 2.36 7.78 15.68
CA LYS A 64 3.44 8.21 16.56
C LYS A 64 4.54 7.12 16.60
N THR A 65 5.77 7.54 16.38
CA THR A 65 6.95 6.67 16.45
C THR A 65 7.71 6.86 17.76
N ASP A 66 8.45 5.83 18.16
CA ASP A 66 9.40 5.89 19.28
C ASP A 66 10.80 6.41 18.86
N GLY A 67 10.95 6.83 17.61
CA GLY A 67 12.20 7.36 17.05
C GLY A 67 13.19 6.30 16.56
N ILE A 68 12.98 5.02 16.88
CA ILE A 68 13.89 3.93 16.52
C ILE A 68 13.20 2.74 15.84
N GLY A 69 11.90 2.85 15.57
CA GLY A 69 11.14 1.88 14.78
C GLY A 69 10.67 0.63 15.51
N ARG A 70 10.67 0.58 16.86
CA ARG A 70 10.08 -0.53 17.62
C ARG A 70 8.57 -0.54 17.52
N THR A 71 7.95 0.64 17.62
CA THR A 71 6.48 0.77 17.60
C THR A 71 5.95 0.73 16.18
N CYS A 72 6.53 1.51 15.29
CA CYS A 72 6.24 1.48 13.85
C CYS A 72 7.35 2.15 13.06
N ARG A 73 7.39 1.88 11.77
CA ARG A 73 8.34 2.48 10.81
C ARG A 73 7.71 2.62 9.44
N ASN A 74 8.36 3.30 8.54
CA ASN A 74 7.98 3.36 7.13
C ASN A 74 8.63 2.20 6.38
N GLY A 75 7.91 1.60 5.43
CA GLY A 75 8.42 0.51 4.61
C GLY A 75 9.48 0.99 3.63
N LEU A 76 10.51 0.18 3.43
CA LEU A 76 11.57 0.43 2.46
C LEU A 76 11.63 -0.70 1.44
N ASN A 77 12.00 -0.35 0.21
CA ASN A 77 12.28 -1.32 -0.83
C ASN A 77 13.50 -0.88 -1.61
N PHE A 78 14.59 -1.60 -1.45
CA PHE A 78 15.82 -1.35 -2.18
C PHE A 78 15.77 -2.07 -3.52
N THR A 79 15.99 -1.34 -4.61
CA THR A 79 15.90 -1.90 -5.95
C THR A 79 17.19 -1.64 -6.73
N GLU A 80 17.78 -2.69 -7.24
CA GLU A 80 18.84 -2.63 -8.23
C GLU A 80 18.21 -2.87 -9.62
N ARG A 81 18.39 -1.93 -10.53
CA ARG A 81 17.92 -2.09 -11.91
C ARG A 81 18.65 -3.22 -12.61
N GLY A 82 17.92 -3.98 -13.42
CA GLY A 82 18.51 -4.96 -14.33
C GLY A 82 19.39 -4.28 -15.39
N PHE A 83 20.40 -4.98 -15.85
CA PHE A 83 21.27 -4.52 -16.92
C PHE A 83 21.71 -5.70 -17.80
N GLY A 84 21.40 -5.63 -19.09
CA GLY A 84 21.65 -6.71 -20.04
C GLY A 84 20.96 -8.01 -19.63
N ILE A 85 21.71 -9.10 -19.54
CA ILE A 85 21.20 -10.41 -19.11
C ILE A 85 20.93 -10.51 -17.60
N ARG A 86 21.36 -9.52 -16.83
CA ARG A 86 21.17 -9.50 -15.38
C ARG A 86 19.80 -8.90 -15.04
N GLY A 87 18.93 -9.70 -14.42
CA GLY A 87 17.64 -9.24 -13.91
C GLY A 87 17.77 -8.18 -12.82
N ALA A 88 16.68 -7.46 -12.57
CA ALA A 88 16.56 -6.55 -11.44
C ALA A 88 16.54 -7.34 -10.12
N ILE A 89 17.11 -6.75 -9.06
CA ILE A 89 17.10 -7.30 -7.71
C ILE A 89 16.36 -6.36 -6.80
N GLY A 90 15.41 -6.91 -6.02
CA GLY A 90 14.69 -6.18 -4.99
C GLY A 90 14.95 -6.75 -3.60
N CYS A 91 15.09 -5.87 -2.61
CA CYS A 91 15.13 -6.23 -1.20
C CYS A 91 14.07 -5.41 -0.49
N SER A 92 12.97 -6.07 -0.11
CA SER A 92 11.84 -5.43 0.56
C SER A 92 11.96 -5.56 2.07
N ASP A 93 11.68 -4.46 2.77
CA ASP A 93 11.67 -4.38 4.21
C ASP A 93 10.32 -3.79 4.65
N ARG A 94 9.31 -4.66 4.84
CA ARG A 94 7.89 -4.31 4.98
C ARG A 94 7.26 -4.66 6.32
N ALA A 95 7.92 -5.45 7.15
CA ALA A 95 7.38 -5.85 8.46
C ALA A 95 7.36 -4.67 9.43
N ASN A 96 6.41 -4.69 10.38
CA ASN A 96 6.26 -3.68 11.42
C ASN A 96 6.13 -2.24 10.91
N THR A 97 5.61 -2.08 9.70
CA THR A 97 5.34 -0.74 9.14
C THR A 97 4.04 -0.17 9.69
N ALA A 98 3.90 1.15 9.66
CA ALA A 98 2.67 1.81 10.10
C ALA A 98 1.44 1.22 9.39
N ILE A 99 1.50 1.08 8.07
CA ILE A 99 0.38 0.54 7.28
C ILE A 99 0.08 -0.94 7.57
N SER A 100 1.08 -1.75 7.92
CA SER A 100 0.87 -3.17 8.27
C SER A 100 0.18 -3.39 9.62
N GLN A 101 0.05 -2.33 10.42
CA GLN A 101 -0.57 -2.36 11.74
C GLN A 101 -2.00 -1.80 11.74
N MET A 102 -2.49 -1.35 10.59
CA MET A 102 -3.86 -0.84 10.49
C MET A 102 -4.88 -1.95 10.72
N LYS A 103 -5.95 -1.58 11.41
CA LYS A 103 -7.04 -2.47 11.80
C LYS A 103 -8.37 -1.95 11.25
N PRO A 104 -9.39 -2.79 11.14
CA PRO A 104 -10.75 -2.33 10.87
C PRO A 104 -11.14 -1.18 11.81
N GLY A 105 -11.75 -0.14 11.24
CA GLY A 105 -12.12 1.09 11.94
C GLY A 105 -11.02 2.15 12.06
N ASP A 106 -9.78 1.87 11.66
CA ASP A 106 -8.70 2.86 11.66
C ASP A 106 -8.84 3.92 10.57
N PHE A 107 -9.55 3.60 9.49
CA PHE A 107 -9.91 4.52 8.43
C PHE A 107 -11.42 4.73 8.39
N ASP A 108 -11.87 5.97 8.22
CA ASP A 108 -13.30 6.30 8.06
C ASP A 108 -13.76 6.04 6.62
N PHE A 109 -13.95 4.76 6.27
CA PHE A 109 -14.42 4.37 4.94
C PHE A 109 -15.85 4.85 4.65
N GLU A 110 -16.69 5.05 5.67
CA GLU A 110 -18.03 5.64 5.50
C GLU A 110 -17.94 7.10 5.02
N TYR A 111 -17.00 7.86 5.57
CA TYR A 111 -16.72 9.22 5.09
C TYR A 111 -16.15 9.21 3.67
N ILE A 112 -15.17 8.33 3.41
CA ILE A 112 -14.46 8.26 2.13
C ILE A 112 -15.40 7.90 0.99
N PHE A 113 -16.17 6.84 1.13
CA PHE A 113 -17.05 6.38 0.05
C PHE A 113 -18.40 7.07 0.07
N GLY A 114 -18.96 7.35 1.25
CA GLY A 114 -20.29 7.95 1.39
C GLY A 114 -20.32 9.47 1.21
N LYS A 115 -19.37 10.20 1.87
CA LYS A 115 -19.39 11.68 1.84
C LYS A 115 -18.48 12.26 0.75
N LEU A 116 -17.24 11.77 0.61
CA LEU A 116 -16.35 12.25 -0.47
C LEU A 116 -16.79 11.72 -1.83
N GLY A 117 -17.62 10.68 -1.89
CA GLY A 117 -18.18 10.16 -3.11
C GLY A 117 -17.13 9.56 -4.04
N VAL A 118 -16.18 8.81 -3.47
CA VAL A 118 -15.14 8.12 -4.24
C VAL A 118 -15.78 7.08 -5.16
N ARG A 119 -15.52 7.18 -6.47
CA ARG A 119 -16.13 6.32 -7.48
C ARG A 119 -15.35 5.04 -7.78
N TRP A 120 -14.08 5.00 -7.45
CA TRP A 120 -13.20 3.87 -7.74
C TRP A 120 -12.22 3.66 -6.59
N LEU A 121 -12.21 2.44 -6.03
CA LEU A 121 -11.20 1.95 -5.10
C LEU A 121 -10.28 0.97 -5.85
N HIS A 122 -8.98 1.20 -5.79
CA HIS A 122 -7.98 0.23 -6.24
C HIS A 122 -7.14 -0.23 -5.06
N THR A 123 -7.03 -1.55 -4.88
CA THR A 123 -6.19 -2.17 -3.85
C THR A 123 -5.60 -3.48 -4.36
N GLY A 124 -4.85 -4.19 -3.55
CA GLY A 124 -4.21 -5.42 -4.03
C GLY A 124 -3.67 -6.35 -2.94
N GLY A 125 -3.28 -7.53 -3.39
CA GLY A 125 -2.85 -8.64 -2.56
C GLY A 125 -1.55 -8.39 -1.79
N ILE A 126 -0.75 -7.39 -2.15
CA ILE A 126 0.43 -7.03 -1.35
C ILE A 126 -0.02 -6.44 -0.02
N TYR A 127 -0.96 -5.50 -0.01
CA TYR A 127 -1.47 -4.95 1.23
C TYR A 127 -2.19 -6.01 2.07
N ALA A 128 -3.08 -6.78 1.46
CA ALA A 128 -3.80 -7.86 2.13
C ALA A 128 -2.87 -8.94 2.74
N ALA A 129 -1.65 -9.07 2.24
CA ALA A 129 -0.66 -10.05 2.72
C ALA A 129 0.30 -9.50 3.79
N LEU A 130 0.23 -8.23 4.17
CA LEU A 130 1.18 -7.64 5.13
C LEU A 130 0.96 -8.15 6.56
N SER A 131 -0.29 -8.40 6.95
CA SER A 131 -0.71 -8.89 8.27
C SER A 131 -2.16 -9.36 8.22
N ASP A 132 -2.62 -10.07 9.24
CA ASP A 132 -4.03 -10.45 9.36
C ASP A 132 -4.93 -9.20 9.44
N SER A 133 -4.53 -8.19 10.20
CA SER A 133 -5.30 -6.94 10.31
C SER A 133 -5.36 -6.15 9.00
N SER A 134 -4.31 -6.18 8.17
CA SER A 134 -4.35 -5.55 6.84
C SER A 134 -5.29 -6.28 5.88
N CYS A 135 -5.39 -7.60 5.99
CA CYS A 135 -6.39 -8.40 5.27
C CYS A 135 -7.81 -7.97 5.68
N GLU A 136 -8.09 -7.94 6.97
CA GLU A 136 -9.40 -7.51 7.51
C GLU A 136 -9.75 -6.08 7.09
N THR A 137 -8.79 -5.16 7.15
CA THR A 137 -8.96 -3.76 6.71
C THR A 137 -9.25 -3.66 5.22
N THR A 138 -8.60 -4.52 4.41
CA THR A 138 -8.89 -4.60 2.96
C THR A 138 -10.33 -5.04 2.72
N ILE A 139 -10.80 -6.05 3.44
CA ILE A 139 -12.17 -6.56 3.34
C ILE A 139 -13.19 -5.49 3.77
N GLU A 140 -12.94 -4.78 4.88
CA GLU A 140 -13.76 -3.67 5.34
C GLU A 140 -13.86 -2.57 4.26
N ALA A 141 -12.73 -2.13 3.70
CA ALA A 141 -12.68 -1.12 2.66
C ALA A 141 -13.51 -1.52 1.44
N ILE A 142 -13.34 -2.74 0.96
CA ILE A 142 -14.04 -3.26 -0.23
C ILE A 142 -15.55 -3.38 0.02
N LYS A 143 -15.96 -3.94 1.15
CA LYS A 143 -17.37 -4.07 1.53
C LYS A 143 -18.04 -2.69 1.65
N THR A 144 -17.36 -1.74 2.29
CA THR A 144 -17.89 -0.37 2.41
C THR A 144 -17.93 0.33 1.05
N ALA A 145 -16.94 0.17 0.20
CA ALA A 145 -16.94 0.69 -1.16
C ALA A 145 -18.16 0.17 -1.95
N LYS A 146 -18.42 -1.13 -1.90
CA LYS A 146 -19.60 -1.75 -2.57
C LYS A 146 -20.91 -1.23 -2.02
N LYS A 147 -21.03 -1.00 -0.70
CA LYS A 147 -22.24 -0.41 -0.08
C LYS A 147 -22.60 0.93 -0.71
N TYR A 148 -21.60 1.73 -1.09
CA TYR A 148 -21.80 3.04 -1.71
C TYR A 148 -21.75 3.05 -3.24
N GLY A 149 -21.73 1.87 -3.89
CA GLY A 149 -21.68 1.76 -5.34
C GLY A 149 -20.34 2.14 -5.97
N THR A 150 -19.29 2.21 -5.15
CA THR A 150 -17.91 2.44 -5.63
C THR A 150 -17.43 1.22 -6.39
N VAL A 151 -16.85 1.42 -7.58
CA VAL A 151 -16.20 0.36 -8.34
C VAL A 151 -14.94 -0.10 -7.59
N VAL A 152 -14.78 -1.40 -7.46
CA VAL A 152 -13.59 -1.98 -6.82
C VAL A 152 -12.76 -2.72 -7.85
N SER A 153 -11.48 -2.38 -7.93
CA SER A 153 -10.49 -3.16 -8.67
C SER A 153 -9.42 -3.70 -7.71
N TYR A 154 -9.06 -4.96 -7.92
CA TYR A 154 -8.11 -5.65 -7.05
C TYR A 154 -7.04 -6.35 -7.89
N ASP A 155 -5.78 -6.02 -7.65
CA ASP A 155 -4.64 -6.73 -8.23
C ASP A 155 -4.23 -7.88 -7.30
N LEU A 156 -4.36 -9.11 -7.76
CA LEU A 156 -3.93 -10.29 -6.99
C LEU A 156 -2.46 -10.20 -6.54
N ASN A 157 -1.62 -9.66 -7.38
CA ASN A 157 -0.23 -9.30 -7.13
C ASN A 157 0.52 -10.31 -6.24
N TYR A 158 0.37 -11.59 -6.55
CA TYR A 158 0.93 -12.67 -5.74
C TYR A 158 2.45 -12.59 -5.67
N ARG A 159 2.97 -12.63 -4.44
CA ARG A 159 4.40 -12.65 -4.15
C ARG A 159 4.69 -13.80 -3.19
N PRO A 160 5.35 -14.89 -3.63
CA PRO A 160 5.67 -16.03 -2.77
C PRO A 160 6.30 -15.62 -1.44
N SER A 161 7.27 -14.72 -1.48
CA SER A 161 7.99 -14.24 -0.30
C SER A 161 7.11 -13.56 0.78
N MET A 162 5.90 -13.17 0.46
CA MET A 162 4.97 -12.60 1.42
C MET A 162 4.05 -13.64 2.05
N TRP A 163 3.82 -14.74 1.36
CA TRP A 163 2.86 -15.75 1.77
C TRP A 163 3.52 -17.00 2.39
N GLU A 164 4.75 -17.33 2.00
CA GLU A 164 5.44 -18.56 2.44
C GLU A 164 5.45 -18.72 3.96
N ALA A 165 5.74 -17.65 4.70
CA ALA A 165 5.81 -17.69 6.16
C ALA A 165 4.45 -17.79 6.87
N ILE A 166 3.34 -17.55 6.16
CA ILE A 166 1.99 -17.46 6.74
C ILE A 166 1.00 -18.47 6.13
N GLY A 167 1.49 -19.53 5.48
CA GLY A 167 0.67 -20.59 4.91
C GLY A 167 0.73 -20.74 3.38
N GLY A 168 1.60 -19.99 2.73
CA GLY A 168 1.91 -20.15 1.30
C GLY A 168 0.75 -19.84 0.36
N ILE A 169 0.73 -20.56 -0.77
CA ILE A 169 -0.27 -20.36 -1.83
C ILE A 169 -1.70 -20.68 -1.37
N ASP A 170 -1.85 -21.59 -0.42
CA ASP A 170 -3.20 -21.98 0.03
C ASP A 170 -3.82 -20.89 0.90
N ARG A 171 -3.03 -20.24 1.77
CA ARG A 171 -3.48 -19.06 2.50
C ARG A 171 -3.80 -17.89 1.56
N ALA A 172 -2.98 -17.66 0.54
CA ALA A 172 -3.25 -16.65 -0.48
C ALA A 172 -4.57 -16.92 -1.23
N ARG A 173 -4.84 -18.16 -1.57
CA ARG A 173 -6.10 -18.57 -2.23
C ARG A 173 -7.31 -18.36 -1.31
N GLU A 174 -7.18 -18.69 -0.04
CA GLU A 174 -8.24 -18.51 0.95
C GLU A 174 -8.62 -17.02 1.05
N VAL A 175 -7.65 -16.15 1.31
CA VAL A 175 -7.85 -14.70 1.41
C VAL A 175 -8.45 -14.13 0.11
N ASN A 176 -7.92 -14.51 -1.03
CA ASN A 176 -8.43 -13.99 -2.30
C ASN A 176 -9.85 -14.51 -2.64
N ARG A 177 -10.22 -15.71 -2.19
CA ARG A 177 -11.62 -16.22 -2.33
C ARG A 177 -12.60 -15.41 -1.48
N GLU A 178 -12.17 -14.92 -0.31
CA GLU A 178 -13.01 -14.06 0.52
C GLU A 178 -13.20 -12.67 -0.10
N ILE A 179 -12.16 -12.13 -0.73
CA ILE A 179 -12.17 -10.82 -1.37
C ILE A 179 -12.92 -10.80 -2.71
N ALA A 180 -12.73 -11.82 -3.53
CA ALA A 180 -13.19 -11.87 -4.92
C ALA A 180 -14.70 -11.56 -5.14
N PRO A 181 -15.64 -11.98 -4.25
CA PRO A 181 -17.06 -11.68 -4.44
C PRO A 181 -17.41 -10.17 -4.39
N TYR A 182 -16.51 -9.35 -3.90
CA TYR A 182 -16.73 -7.91 -3.73
C TYR A 182 -16.00 -7.05 -4.77
N VAL A 183 -15.26 -7.68 -5.68
CA VAL A 183 -14.47 -7.01 -6.73
C VAL A 183 -15.27 -6.82 -8.02
#